data_8c3d701fac24915bd36eceada0c155a2
#
_entry.id   8c3d701fac24915bd36eceada0c155a2
#
_cell.length_a   1.000
_cell.length_b   1.000
_cell.length_c   1.000
_cell.angle_alpha   90.00
_cell.angle_beta   90.00
_cell.angle_gamma   90.00
#
_symmetry.space_group_name_H-M   'P 1'
#
loop_
_entity.id
_entity.type
_entity.pdbx_description
1 polymer ?
#
loop_
_entity_poly.entity_id
_entity_poly.type
_entity_poly.pdbx_seq_one_letter_code
_entity_poly.pdbx_strand_id
1 'polypeptide(L)'
;MALIAAAALACNITIFPRHGTYVPTARLHGPGLLLDGAGITDSPPSSIEWLHRRLLGDAASRGGNVVVVRASYSDVYDRPFVQYGDFASVQTVLIPPCAAPAQVDSVARVVDKADAVYFAGGDQAHYVAWKGGALMEAVKRVYARGGVVGGGSAGLAIQGAVVYDSVAGDRLNVETTTKDAVDNPLEPRISFTTGLFAWPALVNTITDTHFAVRNRFGRTVAFLARILHDGLLPGARSVYALGVDEGSAVVVDPDGMATLLNAKGGRGAYLVRADRVPDLVAGRGLKYTVEVAHLRRDGERFDLLHKQTNEPWYSVTVDGTRDPIYSRDPYSP
;
A
#
# COMPACT_ATOMS: atom_id res chain seq x y z
N MET A 1 0.57 7.68 40.74
CA MET A 1 1.87 7.34 40.11
C MET A 1 1.86 6.03 39.34
N ALA A 2 1.08 5.00 39.70
CA ALA A 2 1.07 3.72 39.00
C ALA A 2 0.44 3.77 37.57
N LEU A 3 -0.56 4.64 37.33
CA LEU A 3 -1.18 4.78 35.98
C LEU A 3 -0.25 5.41 34.93
N ILE A 4 0.65 6.33 35.35
CA ILE A 4 1.59 6.98 34.40
C ILE A 4 2.69 5.99 33.97
N ALA A 5 3.11 5.10 34.88
CA ALA A 5 4.11 4.09 34.55
C ALA A 5 3.55 3.01 33.60
N ALA A 6 2.27 2.62 33.75
CA ALA A 6 1.62 1.66 32.84
C ALA A 6 1.41 2.22 31.43
N ALA A 7 1.05 3.52 31.32
CA ALA A 7 0.94 4.20 30.02
C ALA A 7 2.30 4.33 29.31
N ALA A 8 3.38 4.61 30.07
CA ALA A 8 4.73 4.71 29.51
C ALA A 8 5.26 3.37 28.98
N LEU A 9 4.88 2.25 29.58
CA LEU A 9 5.22 0.90 29.10
C LEU A 9 4.48 0.53 27.80
N ALA A 10 3.25 1.01 27.62
CA ALA A 10 2.45 0.76 26.43
C ALA A 10 2.96 1.50 25.18
N CYS A 11 3.77 2.54 25.32
CA CYS A 11 4.33 3.35 24.21
C CYS A 11 5.74 2.92 23.79
N ASN A 12 6.28 1.82 24.34
CA ASN A 12 7.59 1.34 23.96
C ASN A 12 7.55 0.53 22.69
N ILE A 13 8.54 0.78 21.82
CA ILE A 13 8.78 -0.06 20.66
C ILE A 13 9.16 -1.48 21.09
N THR A 14 8.56 -2.46 20.43
CA THR A 14 8.91 -3.86 20.62
C THR A 14 9.62 -4.39 19.37
N ILE A 15 10.86 -4.76 19.52
CA ILE A 15 11.60 -5.51 18.50
C ILE A 15 11.52 -6.98 18.90
N PHE A 16 10.73 -7.75 18.17
CA PHE A 16 10.54 -9.18 18.46
C PHE A 16 11.82 -9.96 18.17
N PRO A 17 12.01 -11.14 18.79
CA PRO A 17 13.10 -12.04 18.45
C PRO A 17 13.15 -12.29 16.94
N ARG A 18 14.37 -12.32 16.41
CA ARG A 18 14.58 -12.59 14.99
C ARG A 18 14.49 -14.09 14.73
N HIS A 19 13.76 -14.46 13.70
CA HIS A 19 13.88 -15.77 13.08
C HIS A 19 15.15 -15.81 12.23
N GLY A 20 15.94 -16.88 12.34
CA GLY A 20 17.19 -17.02 11.61
C GLY A 20 18.31 -16.10 12.13
N THR A 21 19.33 -15.94 11.31
CA THR A 21 20.52 -15.14 11.65
C THR A 21 20.75 -14.10 10.56
N TYR A 22 21.04 -12.87 10.96
CA TYR A 22 21.43 -11.83 10.02
C TYR A 22 22.67 -12.25 9.22
N VAL A 23 22.54 -12.27 7.91
CA VAL A 23 23.63 -12.51 6.97
C VAL A 23 23.65 -11.35 5.98
N PRO A 24 24.75 -10.58 5.90
CA PRO A 24 24.85 -9.53 4.90
C PRO A 24 24.65 -10.11 3.50
N THR A 25 23.73 -9.53 2.72
CA THR A 25 23.49 -9.93 1.34
C THR A 25 24.57 -9.33 0.46
N ALA A 26 25.33 -10.17 -0.23
CA ALA A 26 26.46 -9.75 -1.05
C ALA A 26 26.01 -8.88 -2.24
N ARG A 27 24.84 -9.19 -2.82
CA ARG A 27 24.25 -8.46 -3.95
C ARG A 27 22.74 -8.58 -3.91
N LEU A 28 22.05 -7.44 -4.06
CA LEU A 28 20.62 -7.38 -4.28
C LEU A 28 20.30 -7.30 -5.78
N HIS A 29 19.19 -7.89 -6.20
CA HIS A 29 18.74 -7.98 -7.58
C HIS A 29 17.52 -7.10 -7.90
N GLY A 30 17.09 -6.26 -6.91
CA GLY A 30 16.00 -5.29 -7.06
C GLY A 30 16.45 -3.94 -7.60
N PRO A 31 15.71 -2.83 -7.37
CA PRO A 31 14.59 -2.74 -6.39
C PRO A 31 13.31 -3.42 -6.85
N GLY A 32 12.34 -3.52 -5.93
CA GLY A 32 11.01 -4.01 -6.25
C GLY A 32 9.95 -3.53 -5.26
N LEU A 33 8.67 -3.69 -5.64
CA LEU A 33 7.54 -3.44 -4.74
C LEU A 33 6.71 -4.70 -4.57
N LEU A 34 6.21 -4.94 -3.36
CA LEU A 34 5.25 -6.00 -3.04
C LEU A 34 3.98 -5.35 -2.47
N LEU A 35 2.89 -5.36 -3.25
CA LEU A 35 1.67 -4.62 -3.03
C LEU A 35 0.51 -5.59 -2.77
N ASP A 36 0.25 -5.93 -1.49
CA ASP A 36 -0.76 -6.89 -1.08
C ASP A 36 -2.12 -6.26 -0.84
N GLY A 37 -3.18 -6.82 -1.41
CA GLY A 37 -4.54 -6.30 -1.28
C GLY A 37 -5.12 -6.35 0.13
N ALA A 38 -4.76 -7.35 0.93
CA ALA A 38 -5.19 -7.47 2.33
C ALA A 38 -3.98 -7.56 3.28
N GLY A 39 -3.24 -8.61 3.20
CA GLY A 39 -2.04 -8.83 3.98
C GLY A 39 -1.36 -10.12 3.55
N ILE A 40 -0.10 -10.27 3.91
CA ILE A 40 0.73 -11.38 3.44
C ILE A 40 0.18 -12.76 3.83
N THR A 41 -0.66 -12.84 4.86
CA THR A 41 -1.35 -14.09 5.27
C THR A 41 -2.42 -14.52 4.30
N ASP A 42 -2.99 -13.59 3.54
CA ASP A 42 -4.06 -13.81 2.58
C ASP A 42 -3.55 -13.83 1.13
N SER A 43 -2.31 -13.39 0.94
CA SER A 43 -1.65 -13.37 -0.36
C SER A 43 -1.19 -14.77 -0.79
N PRO A 44 -1.11 -15.04 -2.08
CA PRO A 44 -0.58 -16.31 -2.56
C PRO A 44 0.89 -16.47 -2.14
N PRO A 45 1.33 -17.68 -1.74
CA PRO A 45 2.73 -17.96 -1.38
C PRO A 45 3.74 -17.51 -2.44
N SER A 46 3.34 -17.49 -3.71
CA SER A 46 4.15 -17.00 -4.84
C SER A 46 4.61 -15.55 -4.67
N SER A 47 3.92 -14.74 -3.86
CA SER A 47 4.34 -13.37 -3.55
C SER A 47 5.64 -13.34 -2.72
N ILE A 48 5.76 -14.25 -1.76
CA ILE A 48 6.97 -14.40 -0.93
C ILE A 48 8.09 -15.07 -1.72
N GLU A 49 7.76 -16.07 -2.55
CA GLU A 49 8.72 -16.67 -3.47
C GLU A 49 9.27 -15.66 -4.47
N TRP A 50 8.42 -14.76 -4.98
CA TRP A 50 8.86 -13.66 -5.82
C TRP A 50 9.78 -12.72 -5.03
N LEU A 51 9.42 -12.35 -3.80
CA LEU A 51 10.25 -11.51 -2.94
C LEU A 51 11.65 -12.11 -2.76
N HIS A 52 11.73 -13.41 -2.45
CA HIS A 52 12.99 -14.11 -2.30
C HIS A 52 13.84 -14.05 -3.58
N ARG A 53 13.26 -14.43 -4.73
CA ARG A 53 13.94 -14.35 -6.04
C ARG A 53 14.36 -12.92 -6.39
N ARG A 54 13.51 -11.92 -6.06
CA ARG A 54 13.80 -10.51 -6.34
C ARG A 54 14.96 -9.99 -5.53
N LEU A 55 15.14 -10.45 -4.30
CA LEU A 55 16.28 -10.06 -3.48
C LEU A 55 17.57 -10.77 -3.88
N LEU A 56 17.51 -12.07 -4.09
CA LEU A 56 18.69 -12.94 -4.12
C LEU A 56 19.02 -13.49 -5.51
N GLY A 57 18.17 -13.29 -6.51
CA GLY A 57 18.32 -13.95 -7.82
C GLY A 57 17.99 -15.43 -7.73
N ASP A 58 18.99 -16.28 -7.92
CA ASP A 58 18.80 -17.74 -7.86
C ASP A 58 18.76 -18.27 -6.43
N ALA A 59 18.05 -19.39 -6.24
CA ALA A 59 17.75 -20.02 -4.94
C ALA A 59 18.97 -20.48 -4.13
N ALA A 60 20.17 -20.48 -4.69
CA ALA A 60 21.41 -20.87 -4.01
C ALA A 60 22.09 -19.74 -3.22
N SER A 61 21.60 -18.49 -3.36
CA SER A 61 22.18 -17.33 -2.70
C SER A 61 21.74 -17.28 -1.23
N ARG A 62 22.68 -17.10 -0.32
CA ARG A 62 22.40 -16.86 1.10
C ARG A 62 22.22 -15.37 1.34
N GLY A 63 21.27 -15.02 2.20
CA GLY A 63 20.98 -13.63 2.54
C GLY A 63 19.47 -13.41 2.64
N GLY A 64 19.06 -12.18 2.35
CA GLY A 64 17.67 -11.77 2.47
C GLY A 64 17.26 -11.57 3.93
N ASN A 65 17.34 -10.31 4.37
CA ASN A 65 16.94 -9.93 5.73
C ASN A 65 15.65 -9.13 5.62
N VAL A 66 14.54 -9.70 6.10
CA VAL A 66 13.22 -9.08 6.04
C VAL A 66 12.90 -8.41 7.36
N VAL A 67 12.46 -7.16 7.32
CA VAL A 67 11.91 -6.45 8.47
C VAL A 67 10.43 -6.17 8.21
N VAL A 68 9.58 -6.64 9.12
CA VAL A 68 8.15 -6.32 9.13
C VAL A 68 7.89 -5.20 10.12
N VAL A 69 7.32 -4.10 9.65
CA VAL A 69 6.96 -2.94 10.48
C VAL A 69 5.46 -2.96 10.75
N ARG A 70 5.08 -2.89 12.01
CA ARG A 70 3.69 -2.84 12.47
C ARG A 70 3.42 -1.60 13.33
N ALA A 71 2.24 -1.00 13.15
CA ALA A 71 1.74 0.09 14.01
C ALA A 71 0.51 -0.32 14.82
N SER A 72 -0.09 -1.47 14.50
CA SER A 72 -1.31 -1.98 15.13
C SER A 72 -1.12 -3.44 15.52
N TYR A 73 -1.92 -3.90 16.49
CA TYR A 73 -1.84 -5.24 17.08
C TYR A 73 -0.54 -5.46 17.88
N SER A 74 -0.49 -6.52 18.66
CA SER A 74 0.61 -6.77 19.61
C SER A 74 1.37 -8.07 19.37
N ASP A 75 1.10 -8.74 18.24
CA ASP A 75 1.68 -10.04 17.90
C ASP A 75 2.78 -9.93 16.84
N VAL A 76 3.56 -10.98 16.73
CA VAL A 76 4.56 -11.18 15.67
C VAL A 76 3.85 -11.39 14.33
N TYR A 77 4.40 -10.80 13.26
CA TYR A 77 3.84 -10.92 11.91
C TYR A 77 4.90 -11.33 10.90
N ASP A 78 5.51 -12.49 11.13
CA ASP A 78 6.64 -13.01 10.35
C ASP A 78 6.41 -14.41 9.77
N ARG A 79 5.39 -15.12 10.30
CA ARG A 79 5.14 -16.54 9.96
C ARG A 79 5.08 -16.81 8.45
N PRO A 80 4.38 -16.05 7.60
CA PRO A 80 4.35 -16.33 6.16
C PRO A 80 5.73 -16.22 5.52
N PHE A 81 6.54 -15.24 5.91
CA PHE A 81 7.90 -15.08 5.40
C PHE A 81 8.81 -16.25 5.80
N VAL A 82 8.66 -16.74 7.04
CA VAL A 82 9.41 -17.90 7.54
C VAL A 82 8.94 -19.19 6.85
N GLN A 83 7.65 -19.32 6.55
CA GLN A 83 7.06 -20.53 5.99
C GLN A 83 7.33 -20.69 4.49
N TYR A 84 7.31 -19.59 3.73
CA TYR A 84 7.33 -19.61 2.26
C TYR A 84 8.59 -18.96 1.66
N GLY A 85 9.45 -18.36 2.49
CA GLY A 85 10.69 -17.74 2.05
C GLY A 85 11.91 -18.36 2.74
N ASP A 86 12.96 -18.64 1.99
CA ASP A 86 14.24 -19.10 2.52
C ASP A 86 15.15 -17.90 2.83
N PHE A 87 14.64 -16.98 3.69
CA PHE A 87 15.37 -15.81 4.12
C PHE A 87 16.37 -16.11 5.22
N ALA A 88 17.53 -15.44 5.19
CA ALA A 88 18.51 -15.56 6.28
C ALA A 88 17.94 -15.08 7.61
N SER A 89 17.13 -14.03 7.58
CA SER A 89 16.44 -13.57 8.78
C SER A 89 15.12 -12.84 8.50
N VAL A 90 14.17 -13.00 9.42
CA VAL A 90 12.91 -12.26 9.45
C VAL A 90 12.72 -11.67 10.84
N GLN A 91 12.36 -10.39 10.93
CA GLN A 91 12.17 -9.70 12.22
C GLN A 91 10.99 -8.75 12.19
N THR A 92 10.07 -8.91 13.13
CA THR A 92 8.95 -7.97 13.33
C THR A 92 9.36 -6.86 14.29
N VAL A 93 9.01 -5.62 13.94
CA VAL A 93 9.13 -4.43 14.79
C VAL A 93 7.74 -3.82 14.97
N LEU A 94 7.27 -3.76 16.21
CA LEU A 94 6.03 -3.10 16.59
C LEU A 94 6.34 -1.70 17.11
N ILE A 95 5.74 -0.70 16.48
CA ILE A 95 5.82 0.71 16.83
C ILE A 95 4.42 1.15 17.26
N PRO A 96 4.13 1.26 18.56
CA PRO A 96 2.80 1.67 19.00
C PRO A 96 2.51 3.13 18.58
N PRO A 97 1.23 3.49 18.34
CA PRO A 97 0.86 4.83 17.88
C PRO A 97 1.31 5.96 18.80
N CYS A 98 1.46 5.68 20.07
CA CYS A 98 1.91 6.65 21.08
C CYS A 98 3.45 6.74 21.22
N ALA A 99 4.23 6.01 20.40
CA ALA A 99 5.68 6.07 20.45
C ALA A 99 6.17 7.49 20.10
N ALA A 100 7.11 8.00 20.90
CA ALA A 100 7.70 9.31 20.62
C ALA A 100 8.49 9.30 19.30
N PRO A 101 8.56 10.41 18.55
CA PRO A 101 9.27 10.49 17.26
C PRO A 101 10.71 9.95 17.33
N ALA A 102 11.47 10.28 18.39
CA ALA A 102 12.83 9.77 18.57
C ALA A 102 12.89 8.24 18.74
N GLN A 103 11.87 7.61 19.32
CA GLN A 103 11.77 6.16 19.42
C GLN A 103 11.49 5.57 18.04
N VAL A 104 10.54 6.13 17.28
CA VAL A 104 10.27 5.73 15.89
C VAL A 104 11.54 5.80 15.04
N ASP A 105 12.25 6.92 15.14
CA ASP A 105 13.48 7.13 14.39
C ASP A 105 14.61 6.15 14.78
N SER A 106 14.60 5.64 16.00
CA SER A 106 15.58 4.64 16.43
C SER A 106 15.48 3.32 15.66
N VAL A 107 14.29 3.01 15.10
CA VAL A 107 14.04 1.80 14.29
C VAL A 107 14.77 1.87 12.94
N ALA A 108 15.12 3.05 12.47
CA ALA A 108 15.90 3.24 11.24
C ALA A 108 17.15 2.34 11.20
N ARG A 109 17.82 2.15 12.35
CA ARG A 109 19.02 1.30 12.46
C ARG A 109 18.73 -0.19 12.19
N VAL A 110 17.52 -0.65 12.49
CA VAL A 110 17.09 -2.01 12.18
C VAL A 110 16.77 -2.12 10.70
N VAL A 111 16.00 -1.16 10.17
CA VAL A 111 15.59 -1.08 8.77
C VAL A 111 16.79 -0.90 7.83
N ASP A 112 17.79 -0.11 8.19
CA ASP A 112 19.00 0.07 7.36
C ASP A 112 19.76 -1.24 7.09
N LYS A 113 19.57 -2.25 7.93
CA LYS A 113 20.16 -3.60 7.73
C LYS A 113 19.26 -4.55 6.94
N ALA A 114 18.02 -4.16 6.67
CA ALA A 114 17.08 -5.01 5.96
C ALA A 114 17.32 -5.00 4.45
N ASP A 115 17.04 -6.10 3.80
CA ASP A 115 17.01 -6.22 2.34
C ASP A 115 15.59 -6.06 1.82
N ALA A 116 14.59 -6.35 2.65
CA ALA A 116 13.20 -6.03 2.39
C ALA A 116 12.51 -5.42 3.62
N VAL A 117 11.58 -4.50 3.37
CA VAL A 117 10.71 -3.90 4.38
C VAL A 117 9.26 -4.11 3.99
N TYR A 118 8.50 -4.71 4.87
CA TYR A 118 7.08 -4.95 4.68
C TYR A 118 6.26 -4.24 5.76
N PHE A 119 5.37 -3.34 5.36
CA PHE A 119 4.42 -2.69 6.26
C PHE A 119 3.18 -3.56 6.42
N ALA A 120 2.89 -3.99 7.63
CA ALA A 120 1.70 -4.79 7.93
C ALA A 120 0.41 -3.98 7.85
N GLY A 121 -0.72 -4.67 7.85
CA GLY A 121 -2.04 -4.04 7.91
C GLY A 121 -2.30 -3.33 9.25
N GLY A 122 -3.36 -2.55 9.29
CA GLY A 122 -3.79 -1.75 10.43
C GLY A 122 -4.38 -0.42 9.99
N ASP A 123 -3.97 0.66 10.62
CA ASP A 123 -4.36 2.03 10.27
C ASP A 123 -3.19 2.78 9.63
N GLN A 124 -3.36 3.21 8.39
CA GLN A 124 -2.35 3.95 7.64
C GLN A 124 -2.02 5.32 8.23
N ALA A 125 -2.91 5.92 9.01
CA ALA A 125 -2.65 7.19 9.69
C ALA A 125 -1.39 7.14 10.57
N HIS A 126 -1.14 5.97 11.18
CA HIS A 126 0.07 5.78 11.99
C HIS A 126 1.34 5.82 11.15
N TYR A 127 1.33 5.20 9.98
CA TYR A 127 2.48 5.20 9.06
C TYR A 127 2.72 6.58 8.46
N VAL A 128 1.65 7.29 8.12
CA VAL A 128 1.73 8.67 7.59
C VAL A 128 2.33 9.64 8.61
N ALA A 129 2.04 9.44 9.89
CA ALA A 129 2.60 10.25 10.97
C ALA A 129 4.14 10.19 11.06
N TRP A 130 4.77 9.17 10.46
CA TRP A 130 6.24 9.03 10.44
C TRP A 130 6.90 9.68 9.21
N LYS A 131 6.13 10.39 8.38
CA LYS A 131 6.64 11.08 7.19
C LYS A 131 7.76 12.04 7.56
N GLY A 132 8.87 11.96 6.80
CA GLY A 132 10.05 12.81 7.00
C GLY A 132 10.97 12.38 8.14
N GLY A 133 10.58 11.37 8.95
CA GLY A 133 11.41 10.80 10.00
C GLY A 133 12.49 9.85 9.47
N ALA A 134 13.48 9.56 10.32
CA ALA A 134 14.62 8.72 9.96
C ALA A 134 14.21 7.31 9.57
N LEU A 135 13.13 6.77 10.13
CA LEU A 135 12.57 5.46 9.76
C LEU A 135 12.17 5.43 8.27
N MET A 136 11.37 6.42 7.81
CA MET A 136 10.92 6.44 6.41
C MET A 136 12.06 6.69 5.43
N GLU A 137 13.06 7.48 5.83
CA GLU A 137 14.28 7.67 5.04
C GLU A 137 15.11 6.38 4.96
N ALA A 138 15.16 5.57 6.03
CA ALA A 138 15.79 4.25 5.99
C ALA A 138 15.07 3.31 5.00
N VAL A 139 13.74 3.31 4.96
CA VAL A 139 12.96 2.54 3.98
C VAL A 139 13.29 2.95 2.54
N LYS A 140 13.39 4.25 2.27
CA LYS A 140 13.81 4.75 0.95
C LYS A 140 15.22 4.28 0.57
N ARG A 141 16.14 4.25 1.53
CA ARG A 141 17.50 3.72 1.32
C ARG A 141 17.49 2.22 1.02
N VAL A 142 16.60 1.43 1.65
CA VAL A 142 16.44 0.00 1.32
C VAL A 142 16.09 -0.15 -0.16
N TYR A 143 15.08 0.56 -0.63
CA TYR A 143 14.70 0.53 -2.05
C TYR A 143 15.83 1.00 -2.98
N ALA A 144 16.45 2.14 -2.66
CA ALA A 144 17.49 2.76 -3.48
C ALA A 144 18.73 1.86 -3.70
N ARG A 145 19.05 0.98 -2.70
CA ARG A 145 20.18 0.04 -2.85
C ARG A 145 19.79 -1.31 -3.48
N GLY A 146 18.55 -1.42 -4.01
CA GLY A 146 18.09 -2.62 -4.69
C GLY A 146 17.28 -3.58 -3.83
N GLY A 147 16.82 -3.15 -2.66
CA GLY A 147 15.94 -3.92 -1.81
C GLY A 147 14.47 -3.84 -2.25
N VAL A 148 13.60 -4.58 -1.57
CA VAL A 148 12.17 -4.59 -1.82
C VAL A 148 11.43 -3.88 -0.70
N VAL A 149 10.47 -3.04 -1.08
CA VAL A 149 9.56 -2.38 -0.14
C VAL A 149 8.12 -2.76 -0.48
N GLY A 150 7.28 -2.92 0.51
CA GLY A 150 5.88 -3.21 0.27
C GLY A 150 5.05 -3.23 1.52
N GLY A 151 3.87 -3.77 1.39
CA GLY A 151 2.96 -3.95 2.51
C GLY A 151 1.58 -4.40 2.08
N GLY A 152 0.77 -4.76 3.06
CA GLY A 152 -0.59 -5.19 2.86
C GLY A 152 -1.59 -4.29 3.58
N SER A 153 -2.80 -4.18 3.05
CA SER A 153 -3.85 -3.32 3.60
C SER A 153 -3.33 -1.89 3.83
N ALA A 154 -3.29 -1.40 5.05
CA ALA A 154 -2.71 -0.09 5.37
C ALA A 154 -1.27 0.07 4.83
N GLY A 155 -0.48 -1.00 4.83
CA GLY A 155 0.88 -1.01 4.30
C GLY A 155 0.94 -0.84 2.77
N LEU A 156 -0.06 -1.35 2.02
CA LEU A 156 -0.22 -1.04 0.60
C LEU A 156 -0.75 0.38 0.41
N ALA A 157 -1.74 0.80 1.21
CA ALA A 157 -2.36 2.13 1.07
C ALA A 157 -1.33 3.27 1.12
N ILE A 158 -0.22 3.11 1.82
CA ILE A 158 0.83 4.13 1.94
C ILE A 158 1.85 4.13 0.78
N GLN A 159 1.77 3.22 -0.18
CA GLN A 159 2.79 3.11 -1.22
C GLN A 159 2.59 4.11 -2.38
N GLY A 160 1.40 4.64 -2.56
CA GLY A 160 1.08 5.57 -3.64
C GLY A 160 1.81 6.93 -3.53
N ALA A 161 1.90 7.65 -4.65
CA ALA A 161 2.38 9.04 -4.67
C ALA A 161 1.45 9.96 -3.88
N VAL A 162 0.16 9.63 -3.81
CA VAL A 162 -0.85 10.19 -2.92
C VAL A 162 -1.36 9.08 -2.03
N VAL A 163 -1.49 9.34 -0.76
CA VAL A 163 -2.02 8.43 0.24
C VAL A 163 -3.32 9.00 0.79
N TYR A 164 -4.42 8.23 0.73
CA TYR A 164 -5.57 8.51 1.58
C TYR A 164 -5.13 8.18 3.01
N ASP A 165 -4.96 9.20 3.84
CA ASP A 165 -4.25 9.06 5.12
C ASP A 165 -5.13 8.66 6.29
N SER A 166 -6.45 8.60 6.12
CA SER A 166 -7.42 8.23 7.17
C SER A 166 -7.34 9.12 8.42
N VAL A 167 -6.98 10.39 8.22
CA VAL A 167 -6.87 11.40 9.28
C VAL A 167 -7.97 12.44 9.09
N ALA A 168 -8.71 12.76 10.14
CA ALA A 168 -9.69 13.85 10.13
C ALA A 168 -9.45 14.75 11.35
N GLY A 169 -8.74 15.83 11.13
CA GLY A 169 -8.27 16.71 12.21
C GLY A 169 -7.30 15.97 13.13
N ASP A 170 -7.65 15.84 14.39
CA ASP A 170 -6.89 15.08 15.42
C ASP A 170 -7.35 13.62 15.58
N ARG A 171 -8.32 13.17 14.77
CA ARG A 171 -8.82 11.80 14.79
C ARG A 171 -8.05 10.91 13.81
N LEU A 172 -7.67 9.74 14.28
CA LEU A 172 -7.07 8.68 13.48
C LEU A 172 -8.09 7.56 13.24
N ASN A 173 -7.83 6.70 12.24
CA ASN A 173 -8.67 5.56 11.89
C ASN A 173 -10.09 5.96 11.50
N VAL A 174 -10.21 7.00 10.70
CA VAL A 174 -11.51 7.47 10.19
C VAL A 174 -11.72 6.93 8.78
N GLU A 175 -12.20 5.69 8.69
CA GLU A 175 -12.48 5.08 7.37
C GLU A 175 -13.63 5.80 6.67
N THR A 176 -13.41 6.14 5.40
CA THR A 176 -14.44 6.67 4.50
C THR A 176 -14.97 5.53 3.63
N THR A 177 -16.27 5.30 3.66
CA THR A 177 -16.93 4.30 2.81
C THR A 177 -17.14 4.85 1.39
N THR A 178 -17.46 3.95 0.44
CA THR A 178 -17.90 4.37 -0.89
C THR A 178 -19.08 5.31 -0.82
N LYS A 179 -20.09 5.01 0.04
CA LYS A 179 -21.26 5.87 0.18
C LYS A 179 -20.90 7.26 0.67
N ASP A 180 -20.10 7.38 1.72
CA ASP A 180 -19.67 8.68 2.25
C ASP A 180 -18.95 9.51 1.18
N ALA A 181 -18.00 8.90 0.47
CA ALA A 181 -17.18 9.58 -0.52
C ALA A 181 -17.96 9.98 -1.77
N VAL A 182 -18.96 9.18 -2.17
CA VAL A 182 -19.79 9.45 -3.35
C VAL A 182 -20.89 10.47 -3.04
N ASP A 183 -21.47 10.41 -1.85
CA ASP A 183 -22.49 11.37 -1.42
C ASP A 183 -21.90 12.79 -1.24
N ASN A 184 -20.67 12.89 -0.77
CA ASN A 184 -19.95 14.15 -0.61
C ASN A 184 -18.45 13.99 -0.86
N PRO A 185 -17.96 14.17 -2.08
CA PRO A 185 -16.54 14.02 -2.39
C PRO A 185 -15.65 15.06 -1.67
N LEU A 186 -16.22 16.14 -1.17
CA LEU A 186 -15.53 17.17 -0.37
C LEU A 186 -15.69 16.93 1.15
N GLU A 187 -16.07 15.71 1.55
CA GLU A 187 -16.15 15.31 2.96
C GLU A 187 -14.79 15.53 3.65
N PRO A 188 -14.76 16.25 4.79
CA PRO A 188 -13.50 16.55 5.51
C PRO A 188 -12.70 15.32 5.94
N ARG A 189 -13.36 14.14 6.07
CA ARG A 189 -12.68 12.86 6.37
C ARG A 189 -11.86 12.33 5.19
N ILE A 190 -12.05 12.88 3.99
CA ILE A 190 -11.24 12.55 2.82
C ILE A 190 -10.04 13.48 2.82
N SER A 191 -8.97 13.05 3.45
CA SER A 191 -7.70 13.77 3.52
C SER A 191 -6.56 12.96 2.89
N PHE A 192 -5.53 13.68 2.45
CA PHE A 192 -4.45 13.10 1.67
C PHE A 192 -3.08 13.57 2.15
N THR A 193 -2.16 12.64 2.17
CA THR A 193 -0.72 12.92 2.31
C THR A 193 -0.01 12.64 0.99
N THR A 194 0.84 13.56 0.56
CA THR A 194 1.75 13.40 -0.59
C THR A 194 3.20 13.30 -0.14
N GLY A 195 4.07 12.74 -0.98
CA GLY A 195 5.52 12.73 -0.72
C GLY A 195 5.96 11.87 0.47
N LEU A 196 5.18 10.86 0.86
CA LEU A 196 5.66 9.84 1.80
C LEU A 196 6.73 8.98 1.12
N PHE A 197 6.39 8.45 -0.05
CA PHE A 197 7.29 7.75 -0.95
C PHE A 197 7.20 8.31 -2.38
N ALA A 198 8.19 8.00 -3.21
CA ALA A 198 8.26 8.44 -4.61
C ALA A 198 8.74 7.27 -5.51
N TRP A 199 8.02 6.14 -5.44
CA TRP A 199 8.36 4.99 -6.26
C TRP A 199 8.09 5.28 -7.74
N PRO A 200 9.04 5.05 -8.66
CA PRO A 200 8.85 5.36 -10.09
C PRO A 200 7.60 4.73 -10.69
N ALA A 201 7.33 3.47 -10.38
CA ALA A 201 6.17 2.76 -10.89
C ALA A 201 4.82 3.31 -10.36
N LEU A 202 4.80 4.07 -9.26
CA LEU A 202 3.59 4.61 -8.63
C LEU A 202 3.47 6.14 -8.80
N VAL A 203 4.23 6.74 -9.68
CA VAL A 203 4.06 8.17 -10.03
C VAL A 203 2.62 8.42 -10.47
N ASN A 204 2.02 9.52 -10.01
CA ASN A 204 0.63 9.91 -10.23
C ASN A 204 -0.41 8.86 -9.84
N THR A 205 -0.10 7.99 -8.90
CA THR A 205 -0.95 6.88 -8.50
C THR A 205 -1.28 6.95 -7.01
N ILE A 206 -2.56 6.76 -6.67
CA ILE A 206 -3.03 6.40 -5.33
C ILE A 206 -3.24 4.89 -5.28
N THR A 207 -2.96 4.26 -4.14
CA THR A 207 -3.22 2.83 -3.93
C THR A 207 -4.40 2.62 -3.00
N ASP A 208 -5.25 1.63 -3.28
CA ASP A 208 -6.35 1.21 -2.41
C ASP A 208 -6.40 -0.32 -2.28
N THR A 209 -6.97 -0.82 -1.20
CA THR A 209 -6.85 -2.19 -0.71
C THR A 209 -8.21 -2.82 -0.46
N HIS A 210 -8.31 -4.16 -0.28
CA HIS A 210 -9.60 -4.85 -0.07
C HIS A 210 -10.65 -4.39 -1.09
N PHE A 211 -10.23 -4.22 -2.32
CA PHE A 211 -10.83 -3.29 -3.25
C PHE A 211 -12.27 -3.65 -3.63
N ALA A 212 -12.48 -4.88 -4.09
CA ALA A 212 -13.81 -5.35 -4.47
C ALA A 212 -14.59 -5.89 -3.25
N VAL A 213 -13.92 -6.61 -2.34
CA VAL A 213 -14.57 -7.20 -1.16
C VAL A 213 -15.22 -6.13 -0.28
N ARG A 214 -14.59 -4.97 -0.12
CA ARG A 214 -15.14 -3.85 0.66
C ARG A 214 -15.82 -2.78 -0.19
N ASN A 215 -16.13 -3.06 -1.46
CA ASN A 215 -16.78 -2.13 -2.38
C ASN A 215 -16.11 -0.74 -2.39
N ARG A 216 -14.79 -0.69 -2.56
CA ARG A 216 -14.00 0.55 -2.46
C ARG A 216 -13.89 1.34 -3.76
N PHE A 217 -14.42 0.83 -4.88
CA PHE A 217 -14.34 1.49 -6.18
C PHE A 217 -14.86 2.94 -6.13
N GLY A 218 -16.05 3.16 -5.60
CA GLY A 218 -16.67 4.50 -5.58
C GLY A 218 -15.87 5.51 -4.75
N ARG A 219 -15.35 5.11 -3.58
CA ARG A 219 -14.49 6.00 -2.79
C ARG A 219 -13.18 6.32 -3.53
N THR A 220 -12.61 5.34 -4.21
CA THR A 220 -11.37 5.54 -4.99
C THR A 220 -11.60 6.49 -6.15
N VAL A 221 -12.76 6.41 -6.82
CA VAL A 221 -13.15 7.40 -7.85
C VAL A 221 -13.29 8.80 -7.25
N ALA A 222 -13.86 8.93 -6.06
CA ALA A 222 -13.92 10.21 -5.36
C ALA A 222 -12.52 10.72 -4.98
N PHE A 223 -11.60 9.84 -4.59
CA PHE A 223 -10.21 10.20 -4.33
C PHE A 223 -9.50 10.72 -5.58
N LEU A 224 -9.66 10.05 -6.73
CA LEU A 224 -9.12 10.52 -8.00
C LEU A 224 -9.68 11.88 -8.40
N ALA A 225 -11.00 12.07 -8.22
CA ALA A 225 -11.66 13.34 -8.47
C ALA A 225 -11.07 14.46 -7.56
N ARG A 226 -10.86 14.18 -6.28
CA ARG A 226 -10.25 15.11 -5.32
C ARG A 226 -8.79 15.42 -5.66
N ILE A 227 -8.00 14.44 -6.03
CA ILE A 227 -6.59 14.64 -6.40
C ILE A 227 -6.47 15.63 -7.56
N LEU A 228 -7.35 15.51 -8.57
CA LEU A 228 -7.38 16.45 -9.71
C LEU A 228 -7.95 17.82 -9.33
N HIS A 229 -9.05 17.86 -8.58
CA HIS A 229 -9.70 19.10 -8.15
C HIS A 229 -8.77 19.93 -7.26
N ASP A 230 -8.12 19.29 -6.28
CA ASP A 230 -7.26 19.97 -5.30
C ASP A 230 -5.83 20.20 -5.84
N GLY A 231 -5.50 19.71 -7.04
CA GLY A 231 -4.20 19.89 -7.67
C GLY A 231 -3.05 19.24 -6.89
N LEU A 232 -3.31 18.10 -6.22
CA LEU A 232 -2.33 17.45 -5.33
C LEU A 232 -1.09 16.92 -6.06
N LEU A 233 -1.17 16.73 -7.36
CA LEU A 233 -0.08 16.28 -8.23
C LEU A 233 0.16 17.31 -9.34
N PRO A 234 0.94 18.35 -9.08
CA PRO A 234 1.16 19.44 -10.03
C PRO A 234 1.70 18.94 -11.38
N GLY A 235 1.07 19.37 -12.47
CA GLY A 235 1.45 19.01 -13.84
C GLY A 235 0.96 17.65 -14.32
N ALA A 236 0.34 16.84 -13.48
CA ALA A 236 -0.26 15.57 -13.90
C ALA A 236 -1.51 15.84 -14.77
N ARG A 237 -1.51 15.31 -15.99
CA ARG A 237 -2.67 15.36 -16.90
C ARG A 237 -3.67 14.22 -16.60
N SER A 238 -3.17 13.14 -16.07
CA SER A 238 -3.96 11.99 -15.65
C SER A 238 -3.45 11.50 -14.29
N VAL A 239 -4.40 11.08 -13.47
CA VAL A 239 -4.12 10.42 -12.19
C VAL A 239 -4.68 9.00 -12.23
N TYR A 240 -4.04 8.12 -11.50
CA TYR A 240 -4.38 6.71 -11.51
C TYR A 240 -4.65 6.19 -10.09
N ALA A 241 -5.43 5.14 -10.01
CA ALA A 241 -5.49 4.33 -8.81
C ALA A 241 -5.10 2.89 -9.15
N LEU A 242 -4.36 2.25 -8.25
CA LEU A 242 -4.16 0.82 -8.23
C LEU A 242 -4.93 0.26 -7.04
N GLY A 243 -6.09 -0.36 -7.33
CA GLY A 243 -6.88 -1.09 -6.34
C GLY A 243 -6.48 -2.56 -6.35
N VAL A 244 -6.10 -3.13 -5.22
CA VAL A 244 -5.76 -4.55 -5.10
C VAL A 244 -6.72 -5.21 -4.13
N ASP A 245 -7.31 -6.35 -4.52
CA ASP A 245 -8.29 -7.05 -3.70
C ASP A 245 -7.66 -8.10 -2.78
N GLU A 246 -8.44 -8.60 -1.84
CA GLU A 246 -8.04 -9.70 -0.93
C GLU A 246 -7.67 -10.95 -1.73
N GLY A 247 -6.70 -11.71 -1.26
CA GLY A 247 -6.16 -12.87 -1.98
C GLY A 247 -5.34 -12.54 -3.21
N SER A 248 -5.02 -11.27 -3.44
CA SER A 248 -4.26 -10.79 -4.60
C SER A 248 -3.08 -9.93 -4.16
N ALA A 249 -1.99 -10.00 -4.90
CA ALA A 249 -0.83 -9.12 -4.75
C ALA A 249 -0.33 -8.66 -6.13
N VAL A 250 0.17 -7.45 -6.20
CA VAL A 250 0.90 -6.93 -7.35
C VAL A 250 2.36 -6.79 -6.98
N VAL A 251 3.22 -7.49 -7.71
CA VAL A 251 4.67 -7.40 -7.54
C VAL A 251 5.27 -6.61 -8.69
N VAL A 252 6.24 -5.74 -8.40
CA VAL A 252 6.79 -4.82 -9.40
C VAL A 252 8.29 -4.99 -9.51
N ASP A 253 8.75 -5.27 -10.69
CA ASP A 253 10.16 -5.41 -11.04
C ASP A 253 10.85 -4.03 -11.24
N PRO A 254 12.21 -3.96 -11.27
CA PRO A 254 12.95 -2.70 -11.36
C PRO A 254 12.65 -1.86 -12.60
N ASP A 255 12.21 -2.50 -13.68
CA ASP A 255 11.84 -1.84 -14.95
C ASP A 255 10.40 -1.28 -14.91
N GLY A 256 9.69 -1.46 -13.81
CA GLY A 256 8.31 -1.03 -13.65
C GLY A 256 7.28 -2.03 -14.19
N MET A 257 7.73 -3.16 -14.74
CA MET A 257 6.82 -4.24 -15.08
C MET A 257 6.25 -4.86 -13.83
N ALA A 258 4.93 -4.95 -13.79
CA ALA A 258 4.19 -5.55 -12.70
C ALA A 258 3.62 -6.91 -13.09
N THR A 259 3.49 -7.79 -12.12
CA THR A 259 2.81 -9.08 -12.25
C THR A 259 1.74 -9.19 -11.20
N LEU A 260 0.52 -9.54 -11.62
CA LEU A 260 -0.54 -9.92 -10.71
C LEU A 260 -0.28 -11.35 -10.22
N LEU A 261 -0.25 -11.53 -8.92
CA LEU A 261 -0.29 -12.82 -8.26
C LEU A 261 -1.66 -12.98 -7.58
N ASN A 262 -2.38 -14.03 -7.93
CA ASN A 262 -3.77 -14.17 -7.55
C ASN A 262 -4.03 -15.56 -6.94
N ALA A 263 -4.47 -15.60 -5.69
CA ALA A 263 -4.91 -16.84 -5.06
C ALA A 263 -6.21 -17.33 -5.71
N LYS A 264 -6.52 -18.61 -5.53
CA LYS A 264 -7.78 -19.16 -6.00
C LYS A 264 -8.98 -18.42 -5.39
N GLY A 265 -9.76 -17.76 -6.23
CA GLY A 265 -10.91 -16.94 -5.81
C GLY A 265 -10.60 -15.48 -5.51
N GLY A 266 -9.34 -15.06 -5.62
CA GLY A 266 -8.96 -13.65 -5.59
C GLY A 266 -9.54 -12.89 -6.80
N ARG A 267 -9.93 -11.64 -6.57
CA ARG A 267 -10.57 -10.80 -7.62
C ARG A 267 -9.58 -9.94 -8.40
N GLY A 268 -8.28 -10.07 -8.07
CA GLY A 268 -7.21 -9.41 -8.81
C GLY A 268 -6.97 -7.96 -8.45
N ALA A 269 -6.60 -7.18 -9.46
CA ALA A 269 -6.27 -5.78 -9.31
C ALA A 269 -6.95 -4.92 -10.38
N TYR A 270 -7.14 -3.65 -10.06
CA TYR A 270 -7.85 -2.67 -10.88
C TYR A 270 -6.95 -1.46 -11.11
N LEU A 271 -6.68 -1.16 -12.37
CA LEU A 271 -6.04 0.09 -12.75
C LEU A 271 -7.14 1.06 -13.18
N VAL A 272 -7.29 2.17 -12.45
CA VAL A 272 -8.34 3.16 -12.70
C VAL A 272 -7.68 4.47 -13.13
N ARG A 273 -8.15 5.08 -14.23
CA ARG A 273 -7.63 6.33 -14.77
C ARG A 273 -8.68 7.43 -14.73
N ALA A 274 -8.26 8.60 -14.27
CA ALA A 274 -9.02 9.84 -14.34
C ALA A 274 -8.16 10.93 -15.02
N ASP A 275 -8.74 11.66 -15.99
CA ASP A 275 -8.04 12.63 -16.83
C ASP A 275 -8.78 13.98 -16.97
N ARG A 276 -9.86 14.17 -16.23
CA ARG A 276 -10.66 15.42 -16.27
C ARG A 276 -10.79 16.00 -14.88
N VAL A 277 -10.54 17.28 -14.74
CA VAL A 277 -10.82 17.97 -13.48
C VAL A 277 -12.34 18.02 -13.27
N PRO A 278 -12.86 17.46 -12.18
CA PRO A 278 -14.30 17.48 -11.91
C PRO A 278 -14.75 18.83 -11.36
N ASP A 279 -16.03 19.13 -11.56
CA ASP A 279 -16.73 20.20 -10.84
C ASP A 279 -17.30 19.62 -9.54
N LEU A 280 -16.59 19.82 -8.42
CA LEU A 280 -16.99 19.34 -7.11
C LEU A 280 -17.62 20.48 -6.30
N VAL A 281 -18.78 20.19 -5.71
CA VAL A 281 -19.51 21.12 -4.84
C VAL A 281 -19.78 20.44 -3.49
N ALA A 282 -19.46 21.13 -2.41
CA ALA A 282 -19.68 20.60 -1.06
C ALA A 282 -21.15 20.19 -0.82
N GLY A 283 -21.34 19.03 -0.25
CA GLY A 283 -22.66 18.46 0.03
C GLY A 283 -23.43 17.97 -1.21
N ARG A 284 -22.79 17.97 -2.38
CA ARG A 284 -23.38 17.44 -3.62
C ARG A 284 -22.71 16.10 -3.98
N GLY A 285 -23.54 15.12 -4.34
CA GLY A 285 -23.07 13.81 -4.78
C GLY A 285 -22.16 13.87 -6.00
N LEU A 286 -21.13 13.03 -6.00
CA LEU A 286 -20.17 12.88 -7.09
C LEU A 286 -20.90 12.43 -8.38
N LYS A 287 -20.58 13.06 -9.50
CA LYS A 287 -20.86 12.51 -10.82
C LYS A 287 -19.59 12.56 -11.64
N TYR A 288 -18.96 11.41 -11.81
CA TYR A 288 -17.65 11.35 -12.44
C TYR A 288 -17.45 10.03 -13.21
N THR A 289 -16.81 10.12 -14.38
CA THR A 289 -16.52 8.96 -15.23
C THR A 289 -15.02 8.71 -15.25
N VAL A 290 -14.65 7.46 -15.09
CA VAL A 290 -13.28 6.97 -15.12
C VAL A 290 -13.16 5.80 -16.10
N GLU A 291 -11.92 5.53 -16.55
CA GLU A 291 -11.57 4.34 -17.29
C GLU A 291 -10.96 3.31 -16.35
N VAL A 292 -11.32 2.05 -16.53
CA VAL A 292 -10.90 0.92 -15.68
C VAL A 292 -10.33 -0.19 -16.54
N ALA A 293 -9.20 -0.74 -16.12
CA ALA A 293 -8.70 -2.03 -16.60
C ALA A 293 -8.66 -3.01 -15.42
N HIS A 294 -9.30 -4.17 -15.57
CA HIS A 294 -9.39 -5.18 -14.54
C HIS A 294 -8.45 -6.35 -14.85
N LEU A 295 -7.41 -6.49 -14.05
CA LEU A 295 -6.41 -7.55 -14.10
C LEU A 295 -6.90 -8.72 -13.23
N ARG A 296 -7.05 -9.93 -13.81
CA ARG A 296 -7.72 -11.05 -13.13
C ARG A 296 -6.92 -12.35 -13.11
N ARG A 297 -6.05 -12.53 -14.10
CA ARG A 297 -5.36 -13.81 -14.28
C ARG A 297 -4.08 -13.86 -13.46
N ASP A 298 -3.90 -14.94 -12.73
CA ASP A 298 -2.61 -15.18 -12.05
C ASP A 298 -1.48 -15.18 -13.07
N GLY A 299 -0.37 -14.51 -12.74
CA GLY A 299 0.77 -14.32 -13.63
C GLY A 299 0.58 -13.23 -14.70
N GLU A 300 -0.55 -12.53 -14.72
CA GLU A 300 -0.78 -11.46 -15.68
C GLU A 300 0.18 -10.30 -15.49
N ARG A 301 0.83 -9.89 -16.59
CA ARG A 301 1.82 -8.82 -16.59
C ARG A 301 1.28 -7.54 -17.20
N PHE A 302 1.70 -6.40 -16.66
CA PHE A 302 1.36 -5.07 -17.16
C PHE A 302 2.46 -4.06 -16.83
N ASP A 303 2.56 -2.99 -17.61
CA ASP A 303 3.53 -1.92 -17.39
C ASP A 303 2.93 -0.88 -16.42
N LEU A 304 3.31 -0.99 -15.14
CA LEU A 304 2.84 -0.06 -14.12
C LEU A 304 3.57 1.28 -14.18
N LEU A 305 4.79 1.32 -14.73
CA LEU A 305 5.53 2.58 -14.90
C LEU A 305 4.81 3.49 -15.91
N HIS A 306 4.40 2.95 -17.07
CA HIS A 306 3.71 3.71 -18.11
C HIS A 306 2.18 3.56 -18.07
N LYS A 307 1.63 2.84 -17.09
CA LYS A 307 0.19 2.61 -16.92
C LYS A 307 -0.45 1.92 -18.13
N GLN A 308 0.24 0.92 -18.69
CA GLN A 308 -0.21 0.19 -19.88
C GLN A 308 -0.52 -1.27 -19.53
N THR A 309 -1.60 -1.77 -20.11
CA THR A 309 -2.03 -3.17 -19.97
C THR A 309 -2.66 -3.64 -21.27
N ASN A 310 -2.61 -4.96 -21.52
CA ASN A 310 -3.32 -5.61 -22.61
C ASN A 310 -4.80 -5.87 -22.28
N GLU A 311 -5.23 -5.69 -21.02
CA GLU A 311 -6.61 -5.81 -20.65
C GLU A 311 -7.43 -4.64 -21.22
N PRO A 312 -8.66 -4.91 -21.68
CA PRO A 312 -9.51 -3.87 -22.25
C PRO A 312 -9.89 -2.84 -21.17
N TRP A 313 -9.81 -1.57 -21.55
CA TRP A 313 -10.32 -0.48 -20.74
C TRP A 313 -11.83 -0.34 -20.97
N TYR A 314 -12.56 -0.09 -19.89
CA TYR A 314 -14.00 0.19 -19.94
C TYR A 314 -14.35 1.38 -19.05
N SER A 315 -15.33 2.16 -19.50
CA SER A 315 -15.77 3.35 -18.77
C SER A 315 -16.76 2.98 -17.67
N VAL A 316 -16.60 3.55 -16.49
CA VAL A 316 -17.57 3.49 -15.39
C VAL A 316 -17.88 4.91 -14.94
N THR A 317 -19.16 5.27 -14.92
CA THR A 317 -19.63 6.51 -14.29
C THR A 317 -20.11 6.19 -12.88
N VAL A 318 -19.58 6.92 -11.91
CA VAL A 318 -20.09 6.97 -10.54
C VAL A 318 -21.00 8.19 -10.43
N ASP A 319 -22.26 7.98 -10.01
CA ASP A 319 -23.25 9.04 -9.89
C ASP A 319 -24.00 8.88 -8.55
N GLY A 320 -23.61 9.69 -7.55
CA GLY A 320 -24.18 9.67 -6.20
C GLY A 320 -25.64 10.13 -6.12
N THR A 321 -26.23 10.59 -7.25
CA THR A 321 -27.65 10.96 -7.32
C THR A 321 -28.54 9.82 -7.79
N ARG A 322 -27.98 8.63 -8.01
CA ARG A 322 -28.68 7.47 -8.56
C ARG A 322 -28.57 6.25 -7.64
N ASP A 323 -29.48 5.31 -7.84
CA ASP A 323 -29.42 3.95 -7.34
C ASP A 323 -29.75 2.98 -8.49
N PRO A 324 -28.84 2.11 -8.93
CA PRO A 324 -27.44 1.96 -8.44
C PRO A 324 -26.55 3.15 -8.84
N ILE A 325 -25.53 3.42 -8.01
CA ILE A 325 -24.59 4.55 -8.19
C ILE A 325 -23.62 4.34 -9.35
N TYR A 326 -23.48 3.11 -9.86
CA TYR A 326 -22.59 2.78 -10.98
C TYR A 326 -23.35 2.62 -12.27
N SER A 327 -22.82 3.14 -13.37
CA SER A 327 -23.39 2.95 -14.72
C SER A 327 -23.32 1.48 -15.19
N ARG A 328 -22.42 0.70 -14.61
CA ARG A 328 -22.25 -0.76 -14.76
C ARG A 328 -21.51 -1.31 -13.56
N ASP A 329 -21.50 -2.63 -13.36
CA ASP A 329 -20.69 -3.25 -12.31
C ASP A 329 -19.20 -2.93 -12.55
N PRO A 330 -18.52 -2.22 -11.61
CA PRO A 330 -17.11 -1.87 -11.78
C PRO A 330 -16.16 -3.05 -11.58
N TYR A 331 -16.64 -4.16 -11.02
CA TYR A 331 -15.86 -5.35 -10.69
C TYR A 331 -16.02 -6.49 -11.70
N SER A 332 -16.92 -6.33 -12.66
CA SER A 332 -17.20 -7.32 -13.71
C SER A 332 -17.38 -6.58 -15.03
N PRO A 333 -16.35 -6.53 -15.89
CA PRO A 333 -16.40 -5.82 -17.18
C PRO A 333 -17.36 -6.45 -18.19
#